data_2af5a0eba451418a159264a611127a9e
#
_entry.id   2af5a0eba451418a159264a611127a9e
#
_cell.length_a   1.000
_cell.length_b   1.000
_cell.length_c   1.000
_cell.angle_alpha   90.00
_cell.angle_beta   90.00
_cell.angle_gamma   90.00
#
_symmetry.space_group_name_H-M   'P 1'
#
loop_
_entity.id
_entity.type
_entity.pdbx_description
1 polymer ?
#
loop_
_entity_poly.entity_id
_entity_poly.type
_entity_poly.pdbx_seq_one_letter_code
_entity_poly.pdbx_strand_id
1 'polypeptide(L)'
;YWLKIRAYVAGIREVDGQVFHDAYRRQMEESGVAAEEAPLMQERADSGFLSTQPERLAAYALMDDLADAALDLHTFLLDNESNIAHEPASGGVSRDPVLEAVPSSAEIGDQMWDMVDAITDALDALGTLDRVTTERLSSTLFDRLVEIGFH
;
A
#
# COMPACT_ATOMS: atom_id res chain seq x y z
N TYR A 1 11.07 -9.87 6.48
CA TYR A 1 10.32 -8.62 6.47
C TYR A 1 9.11 -8.73 5.53
N TRP A 2 9.29 -8.99 4.24
CA TRP A 2 8.24 -9.02 3.22
C TRP A 2 7.16 -10.08 3.46
N LEU A 3 7.52 -11.27 3.93
CA LEU A 3 6.53 -12.30 4.35
C LEU A 3 5.61 -11.80 5.46
N LYS A 4 6.10 -10.95 6.36
CA LYS A 4 5.27 -10.33 7.41
C LYS A 4 4.34 -9.27 6.82
N ILE A 5 4.80 -8.50 5.82
CA ILE A 5 3.96 -7.53 5.12
C ILE A 5 2.81 -8.24 4.41
N ARG A 6 3.08 -9.31 3.65
CA ARG A 6 2.03 -10.13 3.00
C ARG A 6 1.02 -10.66 4.01
N ALA A 7 1.47 -11.24 5.11
CA ALA A 7 0.58 -11.76 6.14
C ALA A 7 -0.28 -10.63 6.76
N TYR A 8 0.29 -9.45 6.93
CA TYR A 8 -0.43 -8.29 7.46
C TYR A 8 -1.47 -7.76 6.47
N VAL A 9 -1.12 -7.63 5.20
CA VAL A 9 -2.05 -7.21 4.13
C VAL A 9 -3.21 -8.19 3.99
N ALA A 10 -2.92 -9.50 4.00
CA ALA A 10 -3.95 -10.53 3.96
C ALA A 10 -4.90 -10.43 5.17
N GLY A 11 -4.36 -10.23 6.38
CA GLY A 11 -5.16 -10.03 7.59
C GLY A 11 -6.04 -8.79 7.53
N ILE A 12 -5.51 -7.66 7.03
CA ILE A 12 -6.32 -6.43 6.86
C ILE A 12 -7.43 -6.66 5.83
N ARG A 13 -7.14 -7.32 4.71
CA ARG A 13 -8.11 -7.62 3.67
C ARG A 13 -9.25 -8.50 4.17
N GLU A 14 -8.95 -9.49 5.02
CA GLU A 14 -9.94 -10.39 5.61
C GLU A 14 -10.92 -9.65 6.52
N VAL A 15 -10.45 -8.65 7.26
CA VAL A 15 -11.26 -7.87 8.20
C VAL A 15 -11.68 -6.51 7.63
N ASP A 16 -11.43 -6.27 6.33
CA ASP A 16 -11.79 -5.00 5.68
C ASP A 16 -13.30 -4.75 5.82
N GLY A 17 -13.67 -3.60 6.34
CA GLY A 17 -15.04 -3.25 6.64
C GLY A 17 -15.47 -3.57 8.08
N GLN A 18 -15.18 -4.75 8.60
CA GLN A 18 -15.60 -5.13 9.96
C GLN A 18 -14.94 -4.24 11.03
N VAL A 19 -13.63 -4.01 10.90
CA VAL A 19 -12.90 -3.12 11.83
C VAL A 19 -13.47 -1.70 11.77
N PHE A 20 -13.78 -1.21 10.57
CA PHE A 20 -14.39 0.10 10.39
C PHE A 20 -15.77 0.17 11.06
N HIS A 21 -16.65 -0.79 10.80
CA HIS A 21 -18.00 -0.85 11.40
C HIS A 21 -17.94 -0.89 12.93
N ASP A 22 -17.07 -1.72 13.48
CA ASP A 22 -16.94 -1.87 14.93
C ASP A 22 -16.37 -0.62 15.60
N ALA A 23 -15.38 0.02 14.97
CA ALA A 23 -14.80 1.28 15.46
C ALA A 23 -15.82 2.42 15.40
N TYR A 24 -16.55 2.54 14.29
CA TYR A 24 -17.55 3.58 14.11
C TYR A 24 -18.71 3.42 15.08
N ARG A 25 -19.23 2.21 15.27
CA ARG A 25 -20.28 1.91 16.26
C ARG A 25 -19.84 2.31 17.67
N ARG A 26 -18.65 1.91 18.07
CA ARG A 26 -18.08 2.29 19.37
C ARG A 26 -17.97 3.80 19.54
N GLN A 27 -17.52 4.50 18.51
CA GLN A 27 -17.43 5.96 18.55
C GLN A 27 -18.81 6.62 18.72
N MET A 28 -19.85 6.11 18.05
CA MET A 28 -21.22 6.61 18.22
C MET A 28 -21.73 6.40 19.64
N GLU A 29 -21.51 5.22 20.23
CA GLU A 29 -21.87 4.91 21.61
C GLU A 29 -21.17 5.86 22.59
N GLU A 30 -19.86 6.08 22.44
CA GLU A 30 -19.06 6.99 23.27
C GLU A 30 -19.48 8.46 23.13
N SER A 31 -19.93 8.86 21.93
CA SER A 31 -20.39 10.23 21.65
C SER A 31 -21.81 10.52 22.11
N GLY A 32 -22.52 9.52 22.62
CA GLY A 32 -23.89 9.70 23.13
C GLY A 32 -24.92 9.96 22.03
N VAL A 33 -24.70 9.46 20.83
CA VAL A 33 -25.65 9.59 19.69
C VAL A 33 -26.98 8.94 20.09
N ALA A 34 -28.09 9.63 19.83
CA ALA A 34 -29.42 9.11 20.15
C ALA A 34 -29.67 7.79 19.40
N ALA A 35 -30.29 6.82 20.08
CA ALA A 35 -30.53 5.49 19.53
C ALA A 35 -31.37 5.51 18.23
N GLU A 36 -32.19 6.53 18.05
CA GLU A 36 -33.01 6.73 16.86
C GLU A 36 -32.21 7.31 15.67
N GLU A 37 -31.10 8.00 15.91
CA GLU A 37 -30.23 8.59 14.88
C GLU A 37 -29.09 7.63 14.46
N ALA A 38 -28.70 6.73 15.35
CA ALA A 38 -27.57 5.81 15.14
C ALA A 38 -27.70 4.97 13.85
N PRO A 39 -28.87 4.39 13.48
CA PRO A 39 -29.01 3.62 12.24
C PRO A 39 -28.75 4.46 10.98
N LEU A 40 -29.25 5.71 10.93
CA LEU A 40 -29.06 6.60 9.78
C LEU A 40 -27.60 7.03 9.64
N MET A 41 -26.94 7.30 10.75
CA MET A 41 -25.51 7.63 10.77
C MET A 41 -24.66 6.43 10.34
N GLN A 42 -25.01 5.23 10.80
CA GLN A 42 -24.35 4.00 10.38
C GLN A 42 -24.50 3.78 8.86
N GLU A 43 -25.71 3.89 8.31
CA GLU A 43 -25.96 3.75 6.87
C GLU A 43 -25.12 4.71 6.03
N ARG A 44 -25.01 5.97 6.47
CA ARG A 44 -24.18 6.98 5.79
C ARG A 44 -22.69 6.65 5.86
N ALA A 45 -22.21 6.19 7.01
CA ALA A 45 -20.82 5.78 7.17
C ALA A 45 -20.49 4.56 6.32
N ASP A 46 -21.38 3.57 6.29
CA ASP A 46 -21.26 2.37 5.47
C ASP A 46 -21.23 2.71 3.98
N SER A 47 -22.11 3.59 3.52
CA SER A 47 -22.13 4.07 2.13
C SER A 47 -20.82 4.78 1.78
N GLY A 48 -20.30 5.63 2.66
CA GLY A 48 -19.01 6.29 2.49
C GLY A 48 -17.85 5.31 2.43
N PHE A 49 -17.84 4.33 3.32
CA PHE A 49 -16.81 3.30 3.34
C PHE A 49 -16.84 2.40 2.10
N LEU A 50 -18.03 1.94 1.69
CA LEU A 50 -18.20 1.14 0.47
C LEU A 50 -17.78 1.89 -0.79
N SER A 51 -17.96 3.21 -0.82
CA SER A 51 -17.56 4.03 -1.99
C SER A 51 -16.04 4.05 -2.22
N THR A 52 -15.23 3.76 -1.20
CA THR A 52 -13.76 3.68 -1.28
C THR A 52 -13.23 2.24 -1.38
N GLN A 53 -14.11 1.23 -1.38
CA GLN A 53 -13.71 -0.16 -1.42
C GLN A 53 -12.85 -0.53 -2.65
N PRO A 54 -13.17 -0.08 -3.88
CA PRO A 54 -12.35 -0.41 -5.04
C PRO A 54 -10.90 0.05 -4.90
N GLU A 55 -10.67 1.24 -4.37
CA GLU A 55 -9.33 1.79 -4.17
C GLU A 55 -8.56 1.04 -3.05
N ARG A 56 -9.25 0.67 -1.97
CA ARG A 56 -8.61 -0.14 -0.92
C ARG A 56 -8.21 -1.52 -1.44
N LEU A 57 -9.09 -2.18 -2.19
CA LEU A 57 -8.78 -3.49 -2.80
C LEU A 57 -7.63 -3.39 -3.80
N ALA A 58 -7.58 -2.31 -4.59
CA ALA A 58 -6.46 -2.05 -5.50
C ALA A 58 -5.16 -1.80 -4.73
N ALA A 59 -5.20 -1.05 -3.62
CA ALA A 59 -4.03 -0.84 -2.78
C ALA A 59 -3.51 -2.15 -2.17
N TYR A 60 -4.39 -3.02 -1.67
CA TYR A 60 -3.99 -4.33 -1.15
C TYR A 60 -3.36 -5.21 -2.22
N ALA A 61 -3.89 -5.21 -3.46
CA ALA A 61 -3.30 -5.93 -4.57
C ALA A 61 -1.89 -5.43 -4.89
N LEU A 62 -1.71 -4.11 -5.02
CA LEU A 62 -0.40 -3.51 -5.29
C LEU A 62 0.61 -3.76 -4.17
N MET A 63 0.17 -3.81 -2.91
CA MET A 63 1.05 -4.17 -1.79
C MET A 63 1.46 -5.65 -1.83
N ASP A 64 0.58 -6.55 -2.27
CA ASP A 64 0.92 -7.95 -2.50
C ASP A 64 1.92 -8.07 -3.65
N ASP A 65 1.69 -7.39 -4.78
CA ASP A 65 2.59 -7.39 -5.95
C ASP A 65 3.98 -6.86 -5.57
N LEU A 66 4.05 -5.76 -4.81
CA LEU A 66 5.31 -5.22 -4.28
C LEU A 66 6.04 -6.22 -3.38
N ALA A 67 5.30 -6.89 -2.48
CA ALA A 67 5.90 -7.86 -1.57
C ALA A 67 6.38 -9.10 -2.32
N ASP A 68 5.68 -9.55 -3.36
CA ASP A 68 6.08 -10.66 -4.20
C ASP A 68 7.33 -10.32 -5.01
N ALA A 69 7.36 -9.16 -5.69
CA ALA A 69 8.54 -8.69 -6.44
C ALA A 69 9.78 -8.58 -5.53
N ALA A 70 9.62 -8.04 -4.32
CA ALA A 70 10.72 -7.93 -3.37
C ALA A 70 11.20 -9.30 -2.83
N LEU A 71 10.30 -10.28 -2.67
CA LEU A 71 10.65 -11.65 -2.30
C LEU A 71 11.38 -12.36 -3.42
N ASP A 72 10.94 -12.18 -4.67
CA ASP A 72 11.57 -12.76 -5.84
C ASP A 72 13.00 -12.23 -6.02
N LEU A 73 13.20 -10.91 -5.91
CA LEU A 73 14.55 -10.33 -5.92
C LEU A 73 15.42 -10.89 -4.79
N HIS A 74 14.87 -10.98 -3.58
CA HIS A 74 15.63 -11.50 -2.44
C HIS A 74 16.04 -12.96 -2.64
N THR A 75 15.13 -13.80 -3.14
CA THR A 75 15.40 -15.20 -3.48
C THR A 75 16.45 -15.31 -4.57
N PHE A 76 16.32 -14.51 -5.64
CA PHE A 76 17.30 -14.45 -6.71
C PHE A 76 18.71 -14.08 -6.22
N LEU A 77 18.82 -13.08 -5.35
CA LEU A 77 20.10 -12.68 -4.77
C LEU A 77 20.73 -13.80 -3.92
N LEU A 78 19.92 -14.52 -3.15
CA LEU A 78 20.40 -15.68 -2.37
C LEU A 78 20.85 -16.83 -3.27
N ASP A 79 20.09 -17.15 -4.28
CA ASP A 79 20.40 -18.26 -5.22
C ASP A 79 21.63 -17.94 -6.07
N ASN A 80 21.94 -16.67 -6.27
CA ASN A 80 23.09 -16.19 -7.03
C ASN A 80 24.21 -15.56 -6.17
N GLU A 81 24.24 -15.82 -4.85
CA GLU A 81 25.22 -15.22 -3.93
C GLU A 81 26.68 -15.39 -4.40
N SER A 82 27.02 -16.55 -4.98
CA SER A 82 28.37 -16.81 -5.53
C SER A 82 28.69 -16.06 -6.82
N ASN A 83 27.67 -15.54 -7.50
CA ASN A 83 27.76 -14.87 -8.80
C ASN A 83 27.58 -13.35 -8.71
N ILE A 84 27.34 -12.83 -7.53
CA ILE A 84 27.13 -11.40 -7.27
C ILE A 84 28.15 -10.95 -6.23
N ALA A 85 29.09 -10.12 -6.64
CA ALA A 85 30.00 -9.46 -5.73
C ALA A 85 29.38 -8.19 -5.16
N HIS A 86 29.72 -7.85 -3.93
CA HIS A 86 29.37 -6.57 -3.33
C HIS A 86 30.61 -5.66 -3.33
N GLU A 87 30.56 -4.60 -4.10
CA GLU A 87 31.59 -3.55 -4.06
C GLU A 87 31.03 -2.36 -3.28
N PRO A 88 31.55 -2.08 -2.06
CA PRO A 88 31.11 -0.92 -1.30
C PRO A 88 31.36 0.36 -2.10
N ALA A 89 30.36 1.19 -2.21
CA ALA A 89 30.45 2.46 -2.93
C ALA A 89 31.61 3.29 -2.40
N SER A 90 32.52 3.68 -3.29
CA SER A 90 33.72 4.44 -2.93
C SER A 90 33.31 5.81 -2.36
N GLY A 91 33.42 5.97 -1.04
CA GLY A 91 33.30 7.25 -0.34
C GLY A 91 32.01 7.49 0.45
N GLY A 92 31.14 6.53 0.60
CA GLY A 92 29.93 6.66 1.42
C GLY A 92 29.35 5.29 1.79
N VAL A 93 28.69 5.22 2.93
CA VAL A 93 27.92 4.03 3.31
C VAL A 93 26.64 4.06 2.47
N SER A 94 26.64 3.41 1.28
CA SER A 94 25.38 3.05 0.64
C SER A 94 24.66 2.08 1.59
N ARG A 95 23.38 2.31 1.79
CA ARG A 95 22.51 1.41 2.56
C ARG A 95 21.68 0.51 1.66
N ASP A 96 21.93 0.60 0.36
CA ASP A 96 21.18 -0.16 -0.64
C ASP A 96 22.09 -1.28 -1.20
N PRO A 97 21.90 -2.53 -0.72
CA PRO A 97 22.71 -3.66 -1.17
C PRO A 97 22.55 -3.96 -2.66
N VAL A 98 21.48 -3.53 -3.30
CA VAL A 98 21.25 -3.74 -4.74
C VAL A 98 22.14 -2.83 -5.56
N LEU A 99 22.35 -1.57 -5.14
CA LEU A 99 23.23 -0.62 -5.82
C LEU A 99 24.72 -0.99 -5.70
N GLU A 100 25.07 -1.83 -4.74
CA GLU A 100 26.43 -2.35 -4.52
C GLU A 100 26.65 -3.72 -5.15
N ALA A 101 25.60 -4.31 -5.75
CA ALA A 101 25.68 -5.63 -6.38
C ALA A 101 26.36 -5.54 -7.74
N VAL A 102 27.43 -6.34 -7.91
CA VAL A 102 28.15 -6.46 -9.17
C VAL A 102 27.96 -7.89 -9.71
N PRO A 103 27.05 -8.10 -10.67
CA PRO A 103 26.80 -9.40 -11.27
C PRO A 103 28.02 -9.90 -12.05
N SER A 104 28.30 -11.21 -11.98
CA SER A 104 29.42 -11.84 -12.68
C SER A 104 29.19 -11.99 -14.20
N SER A 105 27.94 -11.83 -14.66
CA SER A 105 27.57 -11.89 -16.06
C SER A 105 26.46 -10.89 -16.40
N ALA A 106 26.35 -10.53 -17.68
CA ALA A 106 25.28 -9.66 -18.17
C ALA A 106 23.90 -10.30 -17.96
N GLU A 107 23.77 -11.61 -18.15
CA GLU A 107 22.50 -12.34 -17.97
C GLU A 107 21.98 -12.24 -16.53
N ILE A 108 22.84 -12.42 -15.53
CA ILE A 108 22.49 -12.26 -14.11
C ILE A 108 22.14 -10.80 -13.83
N GLY A 109 22.88 -9.86 -14.42
CA GLY A 109 22.62 -8.43 -14.30
C GLY A 109 21.25 -8.05 -14.87
N ASP A 110 20.93 -8.48 -16.05
CA ASP A 110 19.65 -8.19 -16.71
C ASP A 110 18.48 -8.75 -15.90
N GLN A 111 18.55 -10.00 -15.42
CA GLN A 111 17.51 -10.59 -14.56
C GLN A 111 17.34 -9.83 -13.23
N MET A 112 18.44 -9.42 -12.61
CA MET A 112 18.39 -8.63 -11.37
C MET A 112 17.71 -7.28 -11.59
N TRP A 113 18.06 -6.59 -12.67
CA TRP A 113 17.49 -5.28 -12.98
C TRP A 113 16.01 -5.37 -13.38
N ASP A 114 15.59 -6.41 -14.10
CA ASP A 114 14.17 -6.65 -14.40
C ASP A 114 13.34 -6.80 -13.10
N MET A 115 13.88 -7.43 -12.06
CA MET A 115 13.23 -7.54 -10.75
C MET A 115 13.21 -6.21 -9.99
N VAL A 116 14.26 -5.41 -10.09
CA VAL A 116 14.30 -4.05 -9.51
C VAL A 116 13.27 -3.15 -10.17
N ASP A 117 13.14 -3.24 -11.50
CA ASP A 117 12.15 -2.48 -12.26
C ASP A 117 10.72 -2.88 -11.84
N ALA A 118 10.45 -4.17 -11.63
CA ALA A 118 9.15 -4.63 -11.14
C ALA A 118 8.80 -4.05 -9.75
N ILE A 119 9.78 -3.92 -8.84
CA ILE A 119 9.59 -3.26 -7.55
C ILE A 119 9.30 -1.77 -7.75
N THR A 120 10.04 -1.11 -8.63
CA THR A 120 9.88 0.31 -8.94
C THR A 120 8.49 0.58 -9.54
N ASP A 121 8.05 -0.24 -10.49
CA ASP A 121 6.73 -0.16 -11.10
C ASP A 121 5.60 -0.31 -10.06
N ALA A 122 5.74 -1.25 -9.13
CA ALA A 122 4.76 -1.45 -8.05
C ALA A 122 4.71 -0.24 -7.10
N LEU A 123 5.86 0.35 -6.76
CA LEU A 123 5.93 1.57 -5.94
C LEU A 123 5.30 2.78 -6.65
N ASP A 124 5.57 2.95 -7.93
CA ASP A 124 5.00 4.03 -8.74
C ASP A 124 3.48 3.88 -8.89
N ALA A 125 3.00 2.64 -9.06
CA ALA A 125 1.56 2.35 -9.09
C ALA A 125 0.87 2.69 -7.76
N LEU A 126 1.49 2.34 -6.61
CA LEU A 126 1.00 2.72 -5.27
C LEU A 126 0.98 4.24 -5.10
N GLY A 127 2.04 4.94 -5.50
CA GLY A 127 2.11 6.40 -5.44
C GLY A 127 1.06 7.08 -6.32
N THR A 128 0.78 6.51 -7.49
CA THR A 128 -0.27 7.00 -8.38
C THR A 128 -1.66 6.79 -7.79
N LEU A 129 -1.92 5.62 -7.21
CA LEU A 129 -3.20 5.32 -6.55
C LEU A 129 -3.45 6.26 -5.36
N ASP A 130 -2.43 6.50 -4.52
CA ASP A 130 -2.52 7.42 -3.39
C ASP A 130 -2.85 8.85 -3.85
N ARG A 131 -2.18 9.35 -4.89
CA ARG A 131 -2.45 10.67 -5.45
C ARG A 131 -3.88 10.79 -5.99
N VAL A 132 -4.35 9.82 -6.79
CA VAL A 132 -5.71 9.82 -7.36
C VAL A 132 -6.77 9.75 -6.26
N THR A 133 -6.55 8.94 -5.24
CA THR A 133 -7.46 8.82 -4.09
C THR A 133 -7.52 10.13 -3.31
N THR A 134 -6.38 10.76 -3.06
CA THR A 134 -6.29 12.04 -2.35
C THR A 134 -6.97 13.17 -3.14
N GLU A 135 -6.75 13.26 -4.45
CA GLU A 135 -7.40 14.24 -5.32
C GLU A 135 -8.93 14.07 -5.32
N ARG A 136 -9.42 12.83 -5.41
CA ARG A 136 -10.86 12.52 -5.37
C ARG A 136 -11.48 12.89 -4.03
N LEU A 137 -10.85 12.54 -2.91
CA LEU A 137 -11.35 12.87 -1.58
C LEU A 137 -11.37 14.38 -1.34
N SER A 138 -10.34 15.10 -1.81
CA SER A 138 -10.27 16.56 -1.71
C SER A 138 -11.38 17.24 -2.53
N SER A 139 -11.62 16.76 -3.76
CA SER A 139 -12.71 17.27 -4.59
C SER A 139 -14.08 17.04 -3.95
N THR A 140 -14.34 15.82 -3.47
CA THR A 140 -15.60 15.47 -2.81
C THR A 140 -15.82 16.32 -1.54
N LEU A 141 -14.78 16.56 -0.76
CA LEU A 141 -14.87 17.43 0.42
C LEU A 141 -15.17 18.88 0.04
N PHE A 142 -14.49 19.40 -0.98
CA PHE A 142 -14.74 20.76 -1.49
C PHE A 142 -16.18 20.94 -1.98
N ASP A 143 -16.68 20.01 -2.77
CA ASP A 143 -18.05 20.03 -3.27
C ASP A 143 -19.07 20.06 -2.12
N ARG A 144 -18.86 19.26 -1.07
CA ARG A 144 -19.71 19.26 0.12
C ARG A 144 -19.64 20.58 0.91
N LEU A 145 -18.46 21.19 1.02
CA LEU A 145 -18.31 22.48 1.68
C LEU A 145 -19.10 23.58 0.94
N VAL A 146 -19.07 23.57 -0.39
CA VAL A 146 -19.86 24.50 -1.22
C VAL A 146 -21.37 24.27 -1.02
N GLU A 147 -21.83 23.02 -0.98
CA GLU A 147 -23.24 22.65 -0.73
C GLU A 147 -23.78 23.21 0.60
N ILE A 148 -22.95 23.24 1.64
CA ILE A 148 -23.32 23.79 2.95
C ILE A 148 -23.05 25.29 3.11
N GLY A 149 -22.71 26.00 2.00
CA GLY A 149 -22.60 27.45 1.95
C GLY A 149 -21.23 28.03 2.31
N PHE A 150 -20.18 27.23 2.29
CA PHE A 150 -18.81 27.74 2.32
C PHE A 150 -18.39 28.22 0.92
N HIS A 151 -18.23 29.54 0.78
CA HIS A 151 -17.77 30.18 -0.46
C HIS A 151 -16.40 30.82 -0.29
#